data_605ad56842abaedd5ef50e5e4b49e04c
#
_entry.id   605ad56842abaedd5ef50e5e4b49e04c
#
_cell.length_a   1.000
_cell.length_b   1.000
_cell.length_c   1.000
_cell.angle_alpha   90.00
_cell.angle_beta   90.00
_cell.angle_gamma   90.00
#
_symmetry.space_group_name_H-M   'P 1'
#
loop_
_entity.id
_entity.type
_entity.pdbx_description
1 polymer ?
#
loop_
_entity_poly.entity_id
_entity_poly.type
_entity_poly.pdbx_seq_one_letter_code
_entity_poly.pdbx_strand_id
1 'polypeptide(L)'
;MKKLKFDDGLQAFAVGGGVLTFNPRDPALYERFLAGVKAMEALCAQKELSVQAADEALRAELGRIFPDADWQALLPQNLLAICGNGKLLVLNFLEAVEKLLVEGARAYAAQ
;
A
#
# COMPACT_ATOMS: atom_id res chain seq x y z
N MET A 1 0.15 3.05 34.58
CA MET A 1 1.07 3.63 33.60
C MET A 1 0.40 4.79 32.87
N LYS A 2 1.04 5.92 32.84
CA LYS A 2 0.50 7.10 32.14
C LYS A 2 0.85 7.04 30.65
N LYS A 3 -0.13 7.35 29.79
CA LYS A 3 0.10 7.47 28.35
C LYS A 3 0.66 8.85 28.02
N LEU A 4 1.74 8.87 27.28
CA LEU A 4 2.26 10.09 26.70
C LEU A 4 1.44 10.42 25.43
N LYS A 5 0.91 11.62 25.35
CA LYS A 5 0.12 12.08 24.20
C LYS A 5 0.93 13.07 23.38
N PHE A 6 1.08 12.78 22.09
CA PHE A 6 1.78 13.64 21.13
C PHE A 6 1.29 13.31 19.71
N ASP A 7 1.55 14.22 18.79
CA ASP A 7 1.27 13.96 17.36
C ASP A 7 2.35 13.03 16.82
N ASP A 8 1.95 11.81 16.47
CA ASP A 8 2.83 10.80 15.87
C ASP A 8 2.72 10.75 14.33
N GLY A 9 1.91 11.62 13.75
CA GLY A 9 1.71 11.70 12.32
C GLY A 9 0.81 10.62 11.73
N LEU A 10 0.33 9.67 12.53
CA LEU A 10 -0.54 8.61 12.04
C LEU A 10 -1.88 9.16 11.57
N GLN A 11 -2.31 8.74 10.39
CA GLN A 11 -3.59 9.10 9.78
C GLN A 11 -4.34 7.82 9.40
N ALA A 12 -5.65 7.84 9.56
CA ALA A 12 -6.51 6.73 9.21
C ALA A 12 -7.22 7.01 7.89
N PHE A 13 -7.16 6.06 6.98
CA PHE A 13 -7.79 6.13 5.66
C PHE A 13 -8.80 5.01 5.51
N ALA A 14 -10.01 5.34 5.09
CA ALA A 14 -11.02 4.34 4.76
C ALA A 14 -10.64 3.69 3.42
N VAL A 15 -10.51 2.37 3.41
CA VAL A 15 -10.17 1.60 2.21
C VAL A 15 -11.10 0.38 2.16
N GLY A 16 -11.96 0.31 1.15
CA GLY A 16 -12.92 -0.78 1.05
C GLY A 16 -13.78 -0.88 2.31
N GLY A 17 -13.82 -2.06 2.93
CA GLY A 17 -14.57 -2.29 4.17
C GLY A 17 -13.76 -2.10 5.45
N GLY A 18 -12.55 -1.57 5.36
CA GLY A 18 -11.64 -1.42 6.50
C GLY A 18 -11.00 -0.07 6.60
N VAL A 19 -10.01 0.01 7.49
CA VAL A 19 -9.25 1.23 7.75
C VAL A 19 -7.77 0.91 7.65
N LEU A 20 -7.03 1.72 6.91
CA LEU A 20 -5.58 1.63 6.80
C LEU A 20 -4.98 2.85 7.51
N THR A 21 -4.14 2.59 8.52
CA THR A 21 -3.52 3.64 9.32
C THR A 21 -2.03 3.68 9.06
N PHE A 22 -1.52 4.84 8.66
CA PHE A 22 -0.08 5.03 8.46
C PHE A 22 0.28 6.51 8.51
N ASN A 23 1.57 6.80 8.67
CA ASN A 23 2.09 8.15 8.59
C ASN A 23 2.64 8.38 7.17
N PRO A 24 1.97 9.19 6.32
CA PRO A 24 2.43 9.41 4.94
C PRO A 24 3.74 10.19 4.85
N ARG A 25 4.24 10.73 5.96
CA ARG A 25 5.51 11.45 6.03
C ARG A 25 6.64 10.65 6.66
N ASP A 26 6.44 9.35 6.84
CA ASP A 26 7.46 8.45 7.37
C ASP A 26 8.41 8.03 6.25
N PRO A 27 9.70 8.42 6.28
CA PRO A 27 10.64 8.06 5.22
C PRO A 27 10.89 6.56 5.14
N ALA A 28 10.80 5.83 6.25
CA ALA A 28 10.95 4.37 6.26
C ALA A 28 9.80 3.69 5.51
N LEU A 29 8.58 4.21 5.64
CA LEU A 29 7.43 3.72 4.89
C LEU A 29 7.62 3.95 3.38
N TYR A 30 8.11 5.12 3.00
CA TYR A 30 8.37 5.43 1.58
C TYR A 30 9.38 4.44 0.99
N GLU A 31 10.47 4.14 1.70
CA GLU A 31 11.46 3.16 1.26
C GLU A 31 10.84 1.77 1.08
N ARG A 32 10.02 1.31 2.04
CA ARG A 32 9.33 0.03 1.93
C ARG A 32 8.37 0.01 0.75
N PHE A 33 7.67 1.12 0.51
CA PHE A 33 6.75 1.26 -0.62
C PHE A 33 7.49 1.11 -1.95
N LEU A 34 8.60 1.83 -2.13
CA LEU A 34 9.39 1.75 -3.36
C LEU A 34 9.92 0.34 -3.61
N ALA A 35 10.44 -0.32 -2.57
CA ALA A 35 10.92 -1.70 -2.68
C ALA A 35 9.78 -2.67 -3.00
N GLY A 36 8.61 -2.48 -2.38
CA GLY A 36 7.44 -3.31 -2.62
C GLY A 36 6.88 -3.17 -4.04
N VAL A 37 6.80 -1.95 -4.55
CA VAL A 37 6.37 -1.69 -5.94
C VAL A 37 7.30 -2.38 -6.93
N LYS A 38 8.61 -2.28 -6.70
CA LYS A 38 9.59 -2.93 -7.55
C LYS A 38 9.44 -4.45 -7.56
N ALA A 39 9.21 -5.05 -6.38
CA ALA A 39 8.95 -6.49 -6.25
C ALA A 39 7.65 -6.89 -6.96
N MET A 40 6.59 -6.07 -6.86
CA MET A 40 5.32 -6.33 -7.53
C MET A 40 5.43 -6.23 -9.04
N GLU A 41 6.22 -5.29 -9.57
CA GLU A 41 6.51 -5.20 -11.00
C GLU A 41 7.19 -6.47 -11.51
N ALA A 42 8.16 -7.00 -10.75
CA ALA A 42 8.83 -8.23 -11.10
C ALA A 42 7.87 -9.44 -11.10
N LEU A 43 6.92 -9.49 -10.17
CA LEU A 43 5.88 -10.52 -10.15
C LEU A 43 4.98 -10.44 -11.38
N CYS A 44 4.56 -9.25 -11.76
CA CYS A 44 3.69 -9.05 -12.94
C CYS A 44 4.40 -9.38 -14.26
N ALA A 45 5.73 -9.36 -14.27
CA ALA A 45 6.52 -9.75 -15.45
C ALA A 45 6.62 -11.27 -15.62
N GLN A 46 6.27 -12.06 -14.61
CA GLN A 46 6.31 -13.53 -14.70
C GLN A 46 5.10 -14.05 -15.45
N LYS A 47 5.35 -14.70 -16.59
CA LYS A 47 4.29 -15.19 -17.48
C LYS A 47 3.61 -16.49 -17.01
N GLU A 48 4.23 -17.20 -16.09
CA GLU A 48 3.79 -18.54 -15.66
C GLU A 48 2.90 -18.53 -14.40
N LEU A 49 2.72 -17.37 -13.75
CA LEU A 49 1.88 -17.28 -12.57
C LEU A 49 0.41 -17.30 -12.95
N SER A 50 -0.36 -18.16 -12.28
CA SER A 50 -1.82 -18.10 -12.36
C SER A 50 -2.31 -16.81 -11.71
N VAL A 51 -3.55 -16.41 -12.05
CA VAL A 51 -4.18 -15.23 -11.45
C VAL A 51 -4.24 -15.36 -9.93
N GLN A 52 -4.58 -16.55 -9.42
CA GLN A 52 -4.64 -16.79 -7.98
C GLN A 52 -3.26 -16.66 -7.32
N ALA A 53 -2.23 -17.27 -7.91
CA ALA A 53 -0.88 -17.19 -7.38
C ALA A 53 -0.34 -15.76 -7.40
N ALA A 54 -0.64 -15.02 -8.46
CA ALA A 54 -0.26 -13.60 -8.56
C ALA A 54 -0.96 -12.76 -7.50
N ASP A 55 -2.25 -12.96 -7.28
CA ASP A 55 -3.00 -12.26 -6.24
C ASP A 55 -2.41 -12.50 -4.85
N GLU A 56 -2.13 -13.76 -4.52
CA GLU A 56 -1.53 -14.13 -3.23
C GLU A 56 -0.13 -13.50 -3.06
N ALA A 57 0.69 -13.53 -4.10
CA ALA A 57 2.03 -12.96 -4.06
C ALA A 57 2.00 -11.43 -3.92
N LEU A 58 1.08 -10.76 -4.60
CA LEU A 58 0.90 -9.31 -4.48
C LEU A 58 0.42 -8.92 -3.07
N ARG A 59 -0.49 -9.70 -2.47
CA ARG A 59 -0.95 -9.48 -1.10
C ARG A 59 0.19 -9.63 -0.09
N ALA A 60 1.09 -10.58 -0.31
CA ALA A 60 2.28 -10.75 0.53
C ALA A 60 3.18 -9.50 0.46
N GLU A 61 3.36 -8.92 -0.73
CA GLU A 61 4.14 -7.69 -0.89
C GLU A 61 3.47 -6.49 -0.22
N LEU A 62 2.14 -6.36 -0.33
CA LEU A 62 1.40 -5.32 0.39
C LEU A 62 1.58 -5.47 1.90
N GLY A 63 1.60 -6.69 2.41
CA GLY A 63 1.84 -6.99 3.83
C GLY A 63 3.22 -6.60 4.32
N ARG A 64 4.22 -6.54 3.44
CA ARG A 64 5.55 -6.05 3.78
C ARG A 64 5.59 -4.53 3.89
N ILE A 65 4.77 -3.83 3.09
CA ILE A 65 4.67 -2.36 3.16
C ILE A 65 3.87 -1.95 4.40
N PHE A 66 2.73 -2.61 4.63
CA PHE A 66 1.81 -2.32 5.72
C PHE A 66 1.53 -3.61 6.53
N PRO A 67 2.44 -4.00 7.44
CA PRO A 67 2.36 -5.32 8.09
C PRO A 67 1.15 -5.52 9.01
N ASP A 68 0.56 -4.45 9.52
CA ASP A 68 -0.57 -4.54 10.44
C ASP A 68 -1.93 -4.46 9.76
N ALA A 69 -1.97 -4.41 8.43
CA ALA A 69 -3.21 -4.25 7.68
C ALA A 69 -3.92 -5.58 7.44
N ASP A 70 -5.24 -5.57 7.52
CA ASP A 70 -6.10 -6.70 7.13
C ASP A 70 -6.50 -6.55 5.65
N TRP A 71 -5.71 -7.13 4.77
CA TRP A 71 -5.89 -6.97 3.32
C TRP A 71 -7.17 -7.61 2.80
N GLN A 72 -7.72 -8.62 3.48
CA GLN A 72 -9.00 -9.21 3.10
C GLN A 72 -10.15 -8.24 3.33
N ALA A 73 -10.09 -7.45 4.40
CA ALA A 73 -11.08 -6.41 4.67
C ALA A 73 -10.89 -5.18 3.78
N LEU A 74 -9.64 -4.79 3.54
CA LEU A 74 -9.33 -3.57 2.77
C LEU A 74 -9.57 -3.76 1.28
N LEU A 75 -9.08 -4.86 0.70
CA LEU A 75 -9.18 -5.17 -0.72
C LEU A 75 -9.66 -6.61 -0.89
N PRO A 76 -10.97 -6.87 -0.69
CA PRO A 76 -11.50 -8.24 -0.77
C PRO A 76 -11.57 -8.80 -2.20
N GLN A 77 -11.54 -7.93 -3.21
CA GLN A 77 -11.57 -8.33 -4.61
C GLN A 77 -10.20 -8.84 -5.05
N ASN A 78 -10.16 -9.61 -6.15
CA ASN A 78 -8.89 -10.01 -6.76
C ASN A 78 -8.10 -8.76 -7.16
N LEU A 79 -6.83 -8.69 -6.78
CA LEU A 79 -5.99 -7.53 -7.02
C LEU A 79 -5.70 -7.28 -8.50
N LEU A 80 -5.90 -8.30 -9.36
CA LEU A 80 -5.73 -8.20 -10.80
C LEU A 80 -7.03 -7.85 -11.53
N ALA A 81 -8.11 -7.57 -10.80
CA ALA A 81 -9.36 -7.12 -11.41
C ALA A 81 -9.14 -5.80 -12.17
N ILE A 82 -9.74 -5.68 -13.33
CA ILE A 82 -9.68 -4.45 -14.13
C ILE A 82 -10.80 -3.52 -13.66
N CYS A 83 -10.42 -2.30 -13.27
CA CYS A 83 -11.35 -1.29 -12.82
C CYS A 83 -11.95 -0.50 -13.98
N GLY A 84 -12.94 0.35 -13.67
CA GLY A 84 -13.64 1.14 -14.68
C GLY A 84 -12.74 2.06 -15.51
N ASN A 85 -11.58 2.44 -14.96
CA ASN A 85 -10.58 3.26 -15.67
C ASN A 85 -9.62 2.42 -16.53
N GLY A 86 -9.82 1.11 -16.64
CA GLY A 86 -8.98 0.21 -17.44
C GLY A 86 -7.69 -0.24 -16.73
N LYS A 87 -7.47 0.14 -15.48
CA LYS A 87 -6.27 -0.24 -14.72
C LYS A 87 -6.58 -1.35 -13.72
N LEU A 88 -5.56 -2.11 -13.36
CA LEU A 88 -5.66 -3.14 -12.31
C LEU A 88 -6.01 -2.49 -10.96
N LEU A 89 -6.79 -3.19 -10.15
CA LEU A 89 -7.18 -2.73 -8.81
C LEU A 89 -5.94 -2.40 -7.96
N VAL A 90 -4.94 -3.30 -7.95
CA VAL A 90 -3.72 -3.07 -7.18
C VAL A 90 -2.99 -1.81 -7.66
N LEU A 91 -2.96 -1.54 -8.95
CA LEU A 91 -2.31 -0.36 -9.50
C LEU A 91 -3.02 0.92 -9.07
N ASN A 92 -4.36 0.93 -9.11
CA ASN A 92 -5.14 2.07 -8.64
C ASN A 92 -4.86 2.36 -7.15
N PHE A 93 -4.80 1.30 -6.33
CA PHE A 93 -4.48 1.44 -4.91
C PHE A 93 -3.07 2.02 -4.71
N LEU A 94 -2.08 1.46 -5.40
CA LEU A 94 -0.69 1.92 -5.28
C LEU A 94 -0.52 3.37 -5.74
N GLU A 95 -1.19 3.78 -6.80
CA GLU A 95 -1.16 5.18 -7.26
C GLU A 95 -1.75 6.13 -6.23
N ALA A 96 -2.84 5.74 -5.57
CA ALA A 96 -3.45 6.55 -4.51
C ALA A 96 -2.50 6.71 -3.31
N VAL A 97 -1.84 5.64 -2.89
CA VAL A 97 -0.85 5.67 -1.81
C VAL A 97 0.37 6.51 -2.22
N GLU A 98 0.86 6.33 -3.45
CA GLU A 98 2.02 7.06 -3.96
C GLU A 98 1.84 8.57 -3.87
N LYS A 99 0.67 9.08 -4.22
CA LYS A 99 0.38 10.52 -4.11
C LYS A 99 0.58 11.04 -2.69
N LEU A 100 0.09 10.29 -1.71
CA LEU A 100 0.25 10.66 -0.30
C LEU A 100 1.72 10.62 0.13
N LEU A 101 2.46 9.62 -0.30
CA LEU A 101 3.86 9.46 0.09
C LEU A 101 4.77 10.48 -0.60
N VAL A 102 4.49 10.85 -1.84
CA VAL A 102 5.24 11.90 -2.54
C VAL A 102 5.03 13.26 -1.85
N GLU A 103 3.80 13.58 -1.49
CA GLU A 103 3.51 14.80 -0.73
C GLU A 103 4.20 14.78 0.64
N GLY A 104 4.19 13.62 1.31
CA GLY A 104 4.89 13.42 2.57
C GLY A 104 6.39 13.60 2.45
N ALA A 105 6.99 13.09 1.39
CA ALA A 105 8.43 13.26 1.13
C ALA A 105 8.80 14.72 0.93
N ARG A 106 7.96 15.50 0.26
CA ARG A 106 8.18 16.95 0.09
C ARG A 106 8.14 17.66 1.44
N ALA A 107 7.19 17.31 2.30
CA ALA A 107 7.09 17.88 3.64
C ALA A 107 8.32 17.52 4.49
N TYR A 108 8.81 16.29 4.37
CA TYR A 108 10.02 15.81 5.04
C TYR A 108 11.26 16.59 4.58
N ALA A 109 11.42 16.79 3.26
CA ALA A 109 12.55 17.51 2.68
C ALA A 109 12.58 19.00 3.07
N ALA A 110 11.44 19.55 3.48
CA ALA A 110 11.33 20.93 3.91
C ALA A 110 11.78 21.19 5.37
N GLN A 111 12.09 20.14 6.12
CA GLN A 111 12.51 20.25 7.52
C GLN A 111 13.88 20.89 7.72
#